data_d59cca364d57ee49221055a0e3fdf741
#
_entry.id   d59cca364d57ee49221055a0e3fdf741
#
_cell.length_a   1.000
_cell.length_b   1.000
_cell.length_c   1.000
_cell.angle_alpha   90.00
_cell.angle_beta   90.00
_cell.angle_gamma   90.00
#
_symmetry.space_group_name_H-M   'P 1'
#
loop_
_entity.id
_entity.type
_entity.pdbx_description
1 polymer ?
#
loop_
_entity_poly.entity_id
_entity_poly.type
_entity_poly.pdbx_seq_one_letter_code
_entity_poly.pdbx_strand_id
1 'polypeptide(L)'
;EACSSGCGSFIETFAKSLNYSVKDFAKEALFAKNPTDLGTRCTVFMNSNVKQAQKEGATVADISAGLAYSVIKNALFKVIKITNTSDLGKHVVVQGGTFYNDAVLRSFEKISGCRAVRPDIAGIMGAFGAALIAKERFHMAGEKETTMLPLDKIIALQYTTSMTRCKGCNNHCVLTINQFGSGRHYISGNRCERGLGLAKAKKEIPNLFDYKYHRMFDYEPLPLDQADRGVVGIPRVLNMYENFPFWAVFFKKLRYHVTLSPQSTRQIYELGIESIPSESECYPAKLVHGHISWLIHQGVKFIFYPCIPYERNESPEAGNHYNCPMVTSYAENIKNNVEELETEHVDFMNPFMAFTNEKILTDGLVREFVKKFQIPEAEIRMAAHAGWEELLASRSDMEKKGEETLAWMKEHGKRGIVLAGRPYHVDPEIHHGIPELIASYGFAVLTEDSVSHMGKVERPLVVTDQWMYHSRLYEAASF
;
A
#
# COMPACT_ATOMS: atom_id res chain seq x y z
N GLU A 1 8.79 10.92 17.53
CA GLU A 1 8.24 9.89 18.43
C GLU A 1 7.62 8.71 17.65
N ALA A 2 6.87 8.94 16.57
CA ALA A 2 6.28 7.86 15.76
C ALA A 2 7.32 6.93 15.15
N CYS A 3 8.50 7.41 14.81
CA CYS A 3 9.57 6.65 14.19
C CYS A 3 10.23 5.64 15.13
N SER A 4 10.27 5.91 16.43
CA SER A 4 10.82 5.00 17.44
C SER A 4 9.84 3.89 17.84
N SER A 5 8.54 4.10 17.65
CA SER A 5 7.49 3.14 18.03
C SER A 5 7.48 1.87 17.17
N GLY A 6 8.12 1.87 16.00
CA GLY A 6 8.21 0.73 15.09
C GLY A 6 9.41 -0.19 15.29
N CYS A 7 10.39 0.19 16.11
CA CYS A 7 11.67 -0.53 16.21
C CYS A 7 11.54 -1.98 16.69
N GLY A 8 10.65 -2.24 17.65
CA GLY A 8 10.42 -3.60 18.17
C GLY A 8 9.74 -4.52 17.14
N SER A 9 8.69 -4.04 16.49
CA SER A 9 7.97 -4.81 15.45
C SER A 9 8.83 -5.06 14.21
N PHE A 10 9.75 -4.16 13.91
CA PHE A 10 10.71 -4.33 12.84
C PHE A 10 11.69 -5.48 13.10
N ILE A 11 12.32 -5.52 14.29
CA ILE A 11 13.18 -6.62 14.70
C ILE A 11 12.41 -7.94 14.68
N GLU A 12 11.13 -7.92 15.14
CA GLU A 12 10.26 -9.09 15.11
C GLU A 12 9.98 -9.59 13.68
N THR A 13 9.75 -8.67 12.75
CA THR A 13 9.51 -9.00 11.34
C THR A 13 10.73 -9.68 10.72
N PHE A 14 11.95 -9.16 10.98
CA PHE A 14 13.18 -9.79 10.49
C PHE A 14 13.46 -11.13 11.16
N ALA A 15 13.28 -11.24 12.46
CA ALA A 15 13.42 -12.52 13.15
C ALA A 15 12.53 -13.59 12.51
N LYS A 16 11.24 -13.26 12.25
CA LYS A 16 10.28 -14.15 11.60
C LYS A 16 10.68 -14.51 10.17
N SER A 17 11.14 -13.55 9.38
CA SER A 17 11.59 -13.81 8.00
C SER A 17 12.80 -14.74 7.91
N LEU A 18 13.58 -14.80 8.98
CA LEU A 18 14.73 -15.70 9.11
C LEU A 18 14.41 -16.97 9.90
N ASN A 19 13.12 -17.23 10.19
CA ASN A 19 12.63 -18.37 10.98
C ASN A 19 13.19 -18.45 12.42
N TYR A 20 13.41 -17.28 13.04
CA TYR A 20 13.84 -17.17 14.43
C TYR A 20 12.72 -16.62 15.32
N SER A 21 12.68 -17.07 16.59
CA SER A 21 11.98 -16.30 17.61
C SER A 21 12.75 -15.00 17.89
N VAL A 22 12.06 -13.93 18.30
CA VAL A 22 12.70 -12.66 18.68
C VAL A 22 13.78 -12.85 19.75
N LYS A 23 13.53 -13.77 20.69
CA LYS A 23 14.45 -14.10 21.79
C LYS A 23 15.71 -14.78 21.28
N ASP A 24 15.58 -15.78 20.39
CA ASP A 24 16.74 -16.49 19.86
C ASP A 24 17.53 -15.62 18.88
N PHE A 25 16.82 -14.81 18.08
CA PHE A 25 17.46 -13.83 17.21
C PHE A 25 18.30 -12.80 17.99
N ALA A 26 17.82 -12.37 19.15
CA ALA A 26 18.58 -11.50 20.05
C ALA A 26 19.79 -12.19 20.66
N LYS A 27 19.69 -13.49 21.00
CA LYS A 27 20.82 -14.26 21.53
C LYS A 27 21.92 -14.44 20.51
N GLU A 28 21.55 -14.76 19.25
CA GLU A 28 22.53 -14.89 18.16
C GLU A 28 23.36 -13.60 18.01
N ALA A 29 22.72 -12.42 18.09
CA ALA A 29 23.39 -11.14 17.98
C ALA A 29 24.51 -10.93 19.01
N LEU A 30 24.39 -11.50 20.21
CA LEU A 30 25.39 -11.34 21.26
C LEU A 30 26.73 -12.04 20.91
N PHE A 31 26.71 -13.00 19.98
CA PHE A 31 27.85 -13.75 19.53
C PHE A 31 28.35 -13.33 18.14
N ALA A 32 27.82 -12.23 17.59
CA ALA A 32 28.22 -11.68 16.30
C ALA A 32 29.72 -11.31 16.31
N LYS A 33 30.44 -11.78 15.29
CA LYS A 33 31.88 -11.48 15.12
C LYS A 33 32.07 -10.16 14.38
N ASN A 34 31.30 -9.94 13.35
CA ASN A 34 31.36 -8.77 12.47
C ASN A 34 29.96 -8.18 12.25
N PRO A 35 29.37 -7.44 13.24
CA PRO A 35 28.07 -6.84 13.10
C PRO A 35 27.96 -6.02 11.80
N THR A 36 26.98 -6.33 10.96
CA THR A 36 26.78 -5.68 9.67
C THR A 36 26.38 -4.22 9.88
N ASP A 37 27.07 -3.27 9.22
CA ASP A 37 26.65 -1.87 9.27
C ASP A 37 25.45 -1.63 8.34
N LEU A 38 24.27 -1.60 8.92
CA LEU A 38 23.00 -1.34 8.21
C LEU A 38 22.65 0.16 8.15
N GLY A 39 23.53 1.03 8.66
CA GLY A 39 23.34 2.48 8.67
C GLY A 39 22.35 2.93 9.75
N THR A 40 21.88 4.19 9.62
CA THR A 40 20.98 4.86 10.57
C THR A 40 19.67 5.33 9.92
N ARG A 41 19.32 4.79 8.74
CA ARG A 41 18.09 5.16 8.04
C ARG A 41 16.86 4.55 8.71
N CYS A 42 15.71 5.10 8.36
CA CYS A 42 14.41 4.54 8.79
C CYS A 42 14.33 3.04 8.42
N THR A 43 13.67 2.28 9.26
CA THR A 43 13.52 0.82 9.17
C THR A 43 13.01 0.32 7.81
N VAL A 44 12.22 1.13 7.11
CA VAL A 44 11.71 0.82 5.76
C VAL A 44 12.85 0.66 4.75
N PHE A 45 13.93 1.43 4.89
CA PHE A 45 15.10 1.38 3.98
C PHE A 45 16.14 0.33 4.37
N MET A 46 15.99 -0.32 5.51
CA MET A 46 16.96 -1.34 5.95
C MET A 46 16.75 -2.71 5.29
N ASN A 47 15.58 -2.97 4.72
CA ASN A 47 15.27 -4.25 4.06
C ASN A 47 16.26 -4.54 2.93
N SER A 48 16.53 -3.57 2.07
CA SER A 48 17.50 -3.71 0.98
C SER A 48 18.91 -3.95 1.51
N ASN A 49 19.30 -3.27 2.59
CA ASN A 49 20.64 -3.48 3.19
C ASN A 49 20.78 -4.85 3.84
N VAL A 50 19.71 -5.37 4.46
CA VAL A 50 19.71 -6.74 5.01
C VAL A 50 19.77 -7.78 3.90
N LYS A 51 18.99 -7.63 2.83
CA LYS A 51 19.06 -8.53 1.67
C LYS A 51 20.43 -8.49 1.01
N GLN A 52 21.03 -7.33 0.90
CA GLN A 52 22.39 -7.19 0.37
C GLN A 52 23.42 -7.90 1.27
N ALA A 53 23.32 -7.69 2.58
CA ALA A 53 24.20 -8.37 3.54
C ALA A 53 24.07 -9.91 3.49
N GLN A 54 22.86 -10.43 3.29
CA GLN A 54 22.61 -11.86 3.08
C GLN A 54 23.29 -12.37 1.80
N LYS A 55 23.17 -11.64 0.69
CA LYS A 55 23.84 -11.97 -0.58
C LYS A 55 25.38 -11.96 -0.44
N GLU A 56 25.91 -11.10 0.40
CA GLU A 56 27.35 -11.00 0.71
C GLU A 56 27.82 -12.05 1.73
N GLY A 57 26.92 -12.91 2.21
CA GLY A 57 27.24 -14.01 3.12
C GLY A 57 27.33 -13.63 4.59
N ALA A 58 26.75 -12.50 5.00
CA ALA A 58 26.66 -12.15 6.41
C ALA A 58 25.84 -13.18 7.21
N THR A 59 26.34 -13.53 8.39
CA THR A 59 25.64 -14.50 9.26
C THR A 59 24.40 -13.88 9.89
N VAL A 60 23.46 -14.73 10.31
CA VAL A 60 22.26 -14.28 11.06
C VAL A 60 22.68 -13.51 12.32
N ALA A 61 23.73 -13.92 13.00
CA ALA A 61 24.29 -13.24 14.15
C ALA A 61 24.73 -11.81 13.81
N ASP A 62 25.49 -11.64 12.71
CA ASP A 62 26.00 -10.33 12.28
C ASP A 62 24.88 -9.40 11.82
N ILE A 63 23.86 -9.93 11.13
CA ILE A 63 22.67 -9.18 10.71
C ILE A 63 21.84 -8.75 11.93
N SER A 64 21.60 -9.67 12.88
CA SER A 64 20.82 -9.38 14.09
C SER A 64 21.49 -8.30 14.96
N ALA A 65 22.81 -8.40 15.12
CA ALA A 65 23.59 -7.37 15.81
C ALA A 65 23.56 -6.03 15.06
N GLY A 66 23.73 -6.05 13.74
CA GLY A 66 23.63 -4.85 12.91
C GLY A 66 22.29 -4.14 13.03
N LEU A 67 21.19 -4.89 13.07
CA LEU A 67 19.84 -4.36 13.30
C LEU A 67 19.73 -3.71 14.69
N ALA A 68 20.22 -4.35 15.75
CA ALA A 68 20.22 -3.80 17.09
C ALA A 68 21.01 -2.49 17.19
N TYR A 69 22.21 -2.44 16.57
CA TYR A 69 23.00 -1.21 16.47
C TYR A 69 22.26 -0.11 15.71
N SER A 70 21.68 -0.45 14.56
CA SER A 70 20.97 0.52 13.72
C SER A 70 19.77 1.16 14.43
N VAL A 71 18.99 0.34 15.14
CA VAL A 71 17.83 0.81 15.94
C VAL A 71 18.30 1.82 17.00
N ILE A 72 19.37 1.53 17.73
CA ILE A 72 19.89 2.42 18.76
C ILE A 72 20.53 3.68 18.14
N LYS A 73 21.31 3.55 17.09
CA LYS A 73 21.88 4.71 16.38
C LYS A 73 20.78 5.65 15.88
N ASN A 74 19.70 5.08 15.32
CA ASN A 74 18.55 5.87 14.89
C ASN A 74 17.87 6.59 16.07
N ALA A 75 17.59 5.87 17.16
CA ALA A 75 16.96 6.44 18.34
C ALA A 75 17.79 7.59 18.93
N LEU A 76 19.08 7.39 19.16
CA LEU A 76 19.96 8.38 19.79
C LEU A 76 20.25 9.57 18.87
N PHE A 77 20.68 9.33 17.64
CA PHE A 77 21.23 10.38 16.79
C PHE A 77 20.19 11.04 15.87
N LYS A 78 19.11 10.34 15.49
CA LYS A 78 18.10 10.89 14.60
C LYS A 78 16.85 11.38 15.34
N VAL A 79 16.36 10.60 16.31
CA VAL A 79 15.13 10.93 17.05
C VAL A 79 15.42 11.84 18.22
N ILE A 80 16.31 11.44 19.13
CA ILE A 80 16.67 12.23 20.32
C ILE A 80 17.65 13.36 19.95
N LYS A 81 18.41 13.17 18.86
CA LYS A 81 19.41 14.13 18.33
C LYS A 81 20.55 14.44 19.32
N ILE A 82 21.01 13.41 20.02
CA ILE A 82 22.16 13.53 20.89
C ILE A 82 23.39 13.75 20.01
N THR A 83 24.14 14.79 20.29
CA THR A 83 25.43 15.10 19.64
C THR A 83 26.61 14.51 20.38
N ASN A 84 26.52 14.40 21.69
CA ASN A 84 27.55 13.81 22.54
C ASN A 84 26.90 12.81 23.52
N THR A 85 27.34 11.56 23.50
CA THR A 85 26.81 10.52 24.39
C THR A 85 27.07 10.77 25.87
N SER A 86 28.09 11.60 26.22
CA SER A 86 28.34 12.04 27.60
C SER A 86 27.17 12.79 28.23
N ASP A 87 26.30 13.40 27.41
CA ASP A 87 25.13 14.14 27.89
C ASP A 87 24.06 13.22 28.51
N LEU A 88 24.14 11.90 28.24
CA LEU A 88 23.27 10.90 28.88
C LEU A 88 23.60 10.63 30.36
N GLY A 89 24.79 11.07 30.84
CA GLY A 89 25.29 10.78 32.18
C GLY A 89 25.91 9.37 32.29
N LYS A 90 26.34 9.03 33.51
CA LYS A 90 27.03 7.74 33.75
C LYS A 90 26.10 6.59 34.05
N HIS A 91 24.91 6.85 34.56
CA HIS A 91 23.91 5.86 34.93
C HIS A 91 22.62 6.17 34.21
N VAL A 92 22.23 5.27 33.31
CA VAL A 92 21.07 5.47 32.45
C VAL A 92 20.05 4.36 32.75
N VAL A 93 18.81 4.76 33.05
CA VAL A 93 17.71 3.82 33.16
C VAL A 93 16.99 3.75 31.80
N VAL A 94 16.89 2.55 31.25
CA VAL A 94 16.20 2.29 29.98
C VAL A 94 14.85 1.64 30.24
N GLN A 95 13.85 2.05 29.44
CA GLN A 95 12.48 1.55 29.57
C GLN A 95 11.86 1.29 28.20
N GLY A 96 10.79 0.51 28.20
CA GLY A 96 10.09 0.06 26.99
C GLY A 96 10.39 -1.39 26.66
N GLY A 97 9.41 -2.07 26.01
CA GLY A 97 9.48 -3.49 25.69
C GLY A 97 10.65 -3.88 24.79
N THR A 98 11.11 -2.96 23.93
CA THR A 98 12.26 -3.20 23.02
C THR A 98 13.54 -3.49 23.79
N PHE A 99 13.72 -2.92 25.01
CA PHE A 99 14.90 -3.17 25.84
C PHE A 99 14.90 -4.54 26.53
N TYR A 100 13.84 -5.34 26.43
CA TYR A 100 13.92 -6.77 26.80
C TYR A 100 14.77 -7.58 25.82
N ASN A 101 15.05 -7.04 24.65
CA ASN A 101 16.01 -7.60 23.72
C ASN A 101 17.43 -7.27 24.21
N ASP A 102 18.20 -8.29 24.60
CA ASP A 102 19.54 -8.14 25.17
C ASP A 102 20.53 -7.57 24.17
N ALA A 103 20.36 -7.84 22.88
CA ALA A 103 21.21 -7.26 21.83
C ALA A 103 20.99 -5.74 21.70
N VAL A 104 19.76 -5.29 21.84
CA VAL A 104 19.43 -3.84 21.85
C VAL A 104 20.03 -3.16 23.09
N LEU A 105 19.88 -3.78 24.25
CA LEU A 105 20.48 -3.27 25.50
C LEU A 105 22.00 -3.15 25.36
N ARG A 106 22.64 -4.21 24.88
CA ARG A 106 24.10 -4.24 24.70
C ARG A 106 24.59 -3.24 23.65
N SER A 107 23.84 -3.09 22.55
CA SER A 107 24.14 -2.08 21.53
C SER A 107 24.06 -0.66 22.10
N PHE A 108 23.06 -0.40 22.95
CA PHE A 108 22.95 0.88 23.64
C PHE A 108 24.17 1.16 24.51
N GLU A 109 24.58 0.21 25.36
CA GLU A 109 25.76 0.36 26.22
C GLU A 109 27.04 0.61 25.43
N LYS A 110 27.23 -0.12 24.31
CA LYS A 110 28.41 0.03 23.44
C LYS A 110 28.45 1.37 22.69
N ILE A 111 27.30 1.86 22.23
CA ILE A 111 27.21 3.15 21.51
C ILE A 111 27.33 4.33 22.47
N SER A 112 26.65 4.26 23.61
CA SER A 112 26.62 5.36 24.57
C SER A 112 27.84 5.43 25.49
N GLY A 113 28.53 4.33 25.69
CA GLY A 113 29.58 4.20 26.68
C GLY A 113 29.07 4.20 28.13
N CYS A 114 27.75 4.18 28.33
CA CYS A 114 27.10 4.23 29.64
C CYS A 114 26.74 2.82 30.12
N ARG A 115 26.67 2.64 31.44
CA ARG A 115 26.04 1.47 32.02
C ARG A 115 24.51 1.67 32.03
N ALA A 116 23.78 0.80 31.39
CA ALA A 116 22.32 0.83 31.34
C ALA A 116 21.71 -0.07 32.43
N VAL A 117 20.77 0.49 33.16
CA VAL A 117 19.94 -0.25 34.11
C VAL A 117 18.58 -0.49 33.46
N ARG A 118 18.26 -1.77 33.26
CA ARG A 118 16.94 -2.20 32.77
C ARG A 118 16.16 -2.78 33.95
N PRO A 119 15.14 -2.07 34.47
CA PRO A 119 14.26 -2.60 35.52
C PRO A 119 13.48 -3.82 35.05
N ASP A 120 13.09 -4.71 35.95
CA ASP A 120 12.27 -5.88 35.63
C ASP A 120 10.93 -5.48 35.01
N ILE A 121 10.41 -4.31 35.40
CA ILE A 121 9.17 -3.73 34.86
C ILE A 121 9.39 -2.79 33.67
N ALA A 122 10.55 -2.85 32.98
CA ALA A 122 10.90 -1.93 31.91
C ALA A 122 9.79 -1.79 30.84
N GLY A 123 9.09 -2.87 30.50
CA GLY A 123 8.01 -2.86 29.51
C GLY A 123 6.72 -2.15 29.97
N ILE A 124 6.53 -1.97 31.28
CA ILE A 124 5.33 -1.35 31.87
C ILE A 124 5.66 -0.09 32.67
N MET A 125 6.89 0.42 32.60
CA MET A 125 7.32 1.63 33.33
C MET A 125 6.44 2.84 33.03
N GLY A 126 5.95 3.00 31.81
CA GLY A 126 5.01 4.07 31.45
C GLY A 126 3.69 3.96 32.20
N ALA A 127 3.14 2.75 32.30
CA ALA A 127 1.91 2.49 33.06
C ALA A 127 2.13 2.72 34.57
N PHE A 128 3.28 2.31 35.10
CA PHE A 128 3.66 2.54 36.49
C PHE A 128 3.78 4.05 36.78
N GLY A 129 4.48 4.80 35.94
CA GLY A 129 4.59 6.25 36.06
C GLY A 129 3.24 6.96 35.96
N ALA A 130 2.37 6.54 35.05
CA ALA A 130 1.02 7.07 34.93
C ALA A 130 0.19 6.81 36.19
N ALA A 131 0.33 5.66 36.83
CA ALA A 131 -0.33 5.35 38.09
C ALA A 131 0.17 6.26 39.25
N LEU A 132 1.47 6.53 39.31
CA LEU A 132 2.03 7.47 40.30
C LEU A 132 1.50 8.88 40.10
N ILE A 133 1.48 9.38 38.86
CA ILE A 133 0.95 10.71 38.52
C ILE A 133 -0.56 10.77 38.84
N ALA A 134 -1.32 9.73 38.52
CA ALA A 134 -2.74 9.67 38.85
C ALA A 134 -2.97 9.74 40.33
N LYS A 135 -2.18 9.00 41.13
CA LYS A 135 -2.21 9.07 42.61
C LYS A 135 -1.91 10.47 43.13
N GLU A 136 -0.86 11.10 42.64
CA GLU A 136 -0.48 12.46 43.02
C GLU A 136 -1.59 13.47 42.71
N ARG A 137 -2.13 13.44 41.47
CA ARG A 137 -3.23 14.32 41.07
C ARG A 137 -4.50 14.09 41.87
N PHE A 138 -4.83 12.85 42.19
CA PHE A 138 -5.99 12.53 43.03
C PHE A 138 -5.87 13.18 44.42
N HIS A 139 -4.69 13.11 45.06
CA HIS A 139 -4.43 13.75 46.36
C HIS A 139 -4.45 15.28 46.24
N MET A 140 -3.87 15.86 45.19
CA MET A 140 -3.87 17.33 44.99
C MET A 140 -5.28 17.87 44.75
N ALA A 141 -6.15 17.13 44.10
CA ALA A 141 -7.54 17.53 43.85
C ALA A 141 -8.43 17.45 45.11
N GLY A 142 -7.92 16.85 46.20
CA GLY A 142 -8.69 16.67 47.42
C GLY A 142 -9.85 15.69 47.33
N GLU A 143 -9.89 14.87 46.26
CA GLU A 143 -10.91 13.87 46.07
C GLU A 143 -10.76 12.72 47.08
N LYS A 144 -11.89 12.29 47.65
CA LYS A 144 -11.90 11.24 48.68
C LYS A 144 -12.37 9.90 48.18
N GLU A 145 -12.97 9.85 47.00
CA GLU A 145 -13.50 8.63 46.38
C GLU A 145 -12.90 8.40 44.99
N THR A 146 -12.62 7.16 44.67
CA THR A 146 -12.11 6.75 43.37
C THR A 146 -13.11 5.83 42.67
N THR A 147 -13.19 5.91 41.34
CA THR A 147 -13.97 4.96 40.50
C THR A 147 -13.19 3.69 40.19
N MET A 148 -11.96 3.54 40.67
CA MET A 148 -11.15 2.33 40.49
C MET A 148 -11.77 1.15 41.24
N LEU A 149 -11.75 -0.02 40.63
CA LEU A 149 -12.20 -1.24 41.28
C LEU A 149 -11.35 -1.53 42.53
N PRO A 150 -11.93 -2.07 43.61
CA PRO A 150 -11.16 -2.54 44.77
C PRO A 150 -10.12 -3.60 44.34
N LEU A 151 -9.00 -3.63 45.08
CA LEU A 151 -7.85 -4.46 44.74
C LEU A 151 -8.19 -5.98 44.66
N ASP A 152 -9.03 -6.44 45.54
CA ASP A 152 -9.55 -7.83 45.55
C ASP A 152 -10.30 -8.13 44.22
N LYS A 153 -11.12 -7.22 43.74
CA LYS A 153 -11.83 -7.37 42.46
C LYS A 153 -10.88 -7.28 41.26
N ILE A 154 -9.83 -6.45 41.34
CA ILE A 154 -8.82 -6.37 40.29
C ILE A 154 -8.02 -7.67 40.22
N ILE A 155 -7.61 -8.23 41.37
CA ILE A 155 -6.87 -9.48 41.43
C ILE A 155 -7.73 -10.66 40.95
N ALA A 156 -9.02 -10.67 41.30
CA ALA A 156 -9.97 -11.69 40.88
C ALA A 156 -10.48 -11.54 39.43
N LEU A 157 -10.05 -10.46 38.71
CA LEU A 157 -10.52 -10.19 37.38
C LEU A 157 -10.03 -11.26 36.39
N GLN A 158 -10.98 -12.05 35.91
CA GLN A 158 -10.72 -13.04 34.85
C GLN A 158 -11.11 -12.47 33.49
N TYR A 159 -10.25 -12.65 32.52
CA TYR A 159 -10.52 -12.30 31.15
C TYR A 159 -9.91 -13.32 30.20
N THR A 160 -10.50 -13.45 29.04
CA THR A 160 -9.96 -14.24 27.94
C THR A 160 -9.62 -13.31 26.77
N THR A 161 -8.50 -13.58 26.14
CA THR A 161 -8.07 -12.83 24.96
C THR A 161 -8.18 -13.70 23.72
N SER A 162 -8.84 -13.19 22.70
CA SER A 162 -8.90 -13.82 21.38
C SER A 162 -8.49 -12.84 20.30
N MET A 163 -7.95 -13.36 19.21
CA MET A 163 -7.57 -12.55 18.05
C MET A 163 -8.42 -12.94 16.85
N THR A 164 -8.88 -11.95 16.12
CA THR A 164 -9.64 -12.15 14.88
C THR A 164 -9.29 -11.10 13.85
N ARG A 165 -9.66 -11.33 12.59
CA ARG A 165 -9.53 -10.32 11.54
C ARG A 165 -10.85 -9.63 11.30
N CYS A 166 -10.85 -8.30 11.29
CA CYS A 166 -12.01 -7.50 10.93
C CYS A 166 -12.45 -7.83 9.49
N LYS A 167 -13.75 -8.00 9.29
CA LYS A 167 -14.34 -8.25 7.96
C LYS A 167 -15.06 -7.02 7.40
N GLY A 168 -14.87 -5.85 8.01
CA GLY A 168 -15.60 -4.63 7.65
C GLY A 168 -15.09 -3.93 6.40
N CYS A 169 -13.86 -4.17 5.99
CA CYS A 169 -13.25 -3.63 4.77
C CYS A 169 -11.96 -4.41 4.44
N ASN A 170 -11.32 -4.10 3.33
CA ASN A 170 -10.10 -4.79 2.84
C ASN A 170 -8.86 -4.62 3.75
N ASN A 171 -8.89 -3.73 4.72
CA ASN A 171 -7.79 -3.60 5.69
C ASN A 171 -7.60 -4.83 6.58
N HIS A 172 -8.63 -5.66 6.75
CA HIS A 172 -8.59 -6.89 7.55
C HIS A 172 -7.81 -6.72 8.87
N CYS A 173 -8.00 -5.59 9.57
CA CYS A 173 -7.29 -5.27 10.80
C CYS A 173 -7.32 -6.46 11.76
N VAL A 174 -6.18 -6.78 12.37
CA VAL A 174 -6.12 -7.77 13.43
C VAL A 174 -6.70 -7.13 14.68
N LEU A 175 -7.81 -7.69 15.16
CA LEU A 175 -8.52 -7.26 16.36
C LEU A 175 -8.14 -8.16 17.52
N THR A 176 -7.81 -7.56 18.64
CA THR A 176 -7.66 -8.25 19.92
C THR A 176 -8.92 -8.00 20.73
N ILE A 177 -9.64 -9.06 21.06
CA ILE A 177 -10.87 -9.02 21.84
C ILE A 177 -10.58 -9.56 23.23
N ASN A 178 -10.65 -8.70 24.24
CA ASN A 178 -10.58 -9.07 25.64
C ASN A 178 -12.01 -9.20 26.18
N GLN A 179 -12.40 -10.39 26.58
CA GLN A 179 -13.72 -10.70 27.13
C GLN A 179 -13.59 -10.90 28.63
N PHE A 180 -14.36 -10.15 29.40
CA PHE A 180 -14.38 -10.18 30.85
C PHE A 180 -15.55 -11.02 31.37
N GLY A 181 -15.41 -11.65 32.52
CA GLY A 181 -16.40 -12.54 33.11
C GLY A 181 -17.80 -11.92 33.34
N SER A 182 -17.93 -10.59 33.26
CA SER A 182 -19.20 -9.86 33.32
C SER A 182 -19.94 -9.76 31.98
N GLY A 183 -19.47 -10.43 30.92
CA GLY A 183 -19.98 -10.30 29.55
C GLY A 183 -19.52 -9.03 28.83
N ARG A 184 -18.76 -8.17 29.47
CA ARG A 184 -18.14 -7.01 28.84
C ARG A 184 -16.97 -7.45 27.95
N HIS A 185 -16.81 -6.78 26.84
CA HIS A 185 -15.65 -7.00 25.98
C HIS A 185 -15.01 -5.66 25.62
N TYR A 186 -13.70 -5.71 25.38
CA TYR A 186 -12.93 -4.59 24.88
C TYR A 186 -12.18 -5.04 23.64
N ILE A 187 -12.35 -4.28 22.56
CA ILE A 187 -11.73 -4.55 21.27
C ILE A 187 -10.65 -3.50 21.03
N SER A 188 -9.46 -3.95 20.65
CA SER A 188 -8.34 -3.11 20.25
C SER A 188 -7.74 -3.59 18.93
N GLY A 189 -6.85 -2.78 18.34
CA GLY A 189 -6.29 -3.08 17.02
C GLY A 189 -7.16 -2.61 15.85
N ASN A 190 -8.36 -2.12 16.13
CA ASN A 190 -9.22 -1.52 15.11
C ASN A 190 -8.66 -0.16 14.65
N ARG A 191 -8.75 0.09 13.34
CA ARG A 191 -8.39 1.40 12.74
C ARG A 191 -9.60 2.30 12.52
N CYS A 192 -10.82 1.79 12.70
CA CYS A 192 -12.07 2.52 12.58
C CYS A 192 -13.17 1.85 13.42
N GLU A 193 -14.32 2.51 13.57
CA GLU A 193 -15.46 2.07 14.36
C GLU A 193 -16.09 0.75 13.86
N ARG A 194 -15.89 0.37 12.59
CA ARG A 194 -16.37 -0.92 12.05
C ARG A 194 -15.76 -2.12 12.80
N GLY A 195 -14.48 -2.00 13.18
CA GLY A 195 -13.80 -3.03 13.97
C GLY A 195 -14.36 -3.20 15.38
N LEU A 196 -15.05 -2.20 15.90
CA LEU A 196 -15.75 -2.23 17.18
C LEU A 196 -17.18 -2.79 17.11
N GLY A 197 -17.66 -3.14 15.91
CA GLY A 197 -19.05 -3.54 15.71
C GLY A 197 -20.04 -2.37 15.78
N LEU A 198 -19.57 -1.13 15.81
CA LEU A 198 -20.38 0.08 15.91
C LEU A 198 -20.80 0.64 14.53
N ALA A 199 -20.65 -0.14 13.47
CA ALA A 199 -21.03 0.29 12.13
C ALA A 199 -22.52 0.59 12.08
N LYS A 200 -22.84 1.87 11.89
CA LYS A 200 -24.22 2.30 11.55
C LYS A 200 -24.62 1.63 10.24
N ALA A 201 -25.91 1.29 10.12
CA ALA A 201 -26.49 0.78 8.86
C ALA A 201 -25.99 1.60 7.68
N LYS A 202 -25.59 0.95 6.57
CA LYS A 202 -25.18 1.62 5.34
C LYS A 202 -26.29 2.60 4.95
N LYS A 203 -26.07 3.90 5.14
CA LYS A 203 -26.78 4.89 4.36
C LYS A 203 -26.26 4.73 2.93
N GLU A 204 -27.13 4.71 1.96
CA GLU A 204 -26.78 4.71 0.53
C GLU A 204 -26.21 6.07 0.16
N ILE A 205 -24.97 6.31 0.58
CA ILE A 205 -24.22 7.51 0.21
C ILE A 205 -23.40 7.16 -1.03
N PRO A 206 -23.51 7.94 -2.13
CA PRO A 206 -22.74 7.68 -3.34
C PRO A 206 -21.24 7.62 -3.07
N ASN A 207 -20.59 6.56 -3.57
CA ASN A 207 -19.16 6.35 -3.53
C ASN A 207 -18.66 6.03 -4.94
N LEU A 208 -18.10 7.01 -5.64
CA LEU A 208 -17.66 6.84 -7.01
C LEU A 208 -16.35 6.06 -7.15
N PHE A 209 -15.60 5.81 -6.07
CA PHE A 209 -14.47 4.89 -6.09
C PHE A 209 -14.91 3.45 -6.37
N ASP A 210 -15.96 3.02 -5.68
CA ASP A 210 -16.55 1.70 -5.91
C ASP A 210 -17.14 1.58 -7.31
N TYR A 211 -17.91 2.60 -7.74
CA TYR A 211 -18.46 2.65 -9.09
C TYR A 211 -17.38 2.61 -10.17
N LYS A 212 -16.32 3.43 -10.04
CA LYS A 212 -15.19 3.48 -10.98
C LYS A 212 -14.47 2.14 -11.05
N TYR A 213 -14.23 1.50 -9.89
CA TYR A 213 -13.58 0.20 -9.86
C TYR A 213 -14.32 -0.84 -10.71
N HIS A 214 -15.63 -0.93 -10.52
CA HIS A 214 -16.48 -1.84 -11.30
C HIS A 214 -16.56 -1.43 -12.77
N ARG A 215 -16.70 -0.14 -13.06
CA ARG A 215 -16.76 0.36 -14.44
C ARG A 215 -15.47 0.07 -15.21
N MET A 216 -14.32 0.10 -14.55
CA MET A 216 -13.03 -0.17 -15.19
C MET A 216 -12.78 -1.66 -15.43
N PHE A 217 -13.29 -2.57 -14.58
CA PHE A 217 -12.84 -3.95 -14.61
C PHE A 217 -13.93 -5.01 -14.83
N ASP A 218 -15.20 -4.69 -14.71
CA ASP A 218 -16.28 -5.66 -14.87
C ASP A 218 -16.61 -5.88 -16.35
N TYR A 219 -15.69 -6.50 -17.05
CA TYR A 219 -15.84 -6.92 -18.45
C TYR A 219 -15.91 -8.43 -18.53
N GLU A 220 -16.95 -8.96 -19.18
CA GLU A 220 -17.07 -10.39 -19.46
C GLU A 220 -16.03 -10.80 -20.50
N PRO A 221 -15.09 -11.69 -20.16
CA PRO A 221 -14.12 -12.19 -21.13
C PRO A 221 -14.79 -13.04 -22.22
N LEU A 222 -14.13 -13.17 -23.35
CA LEU A 222 -14.57 -14.13 -24.37
C LEU A 222 -14.50 -15.55 -23.80
N PRO A 223 -15.54 -16.40 -23.93
CA PRO A 223 -15.48 -17.79 -23.50
C PRO A 223 -14.28 -18.55 -24.13
N LEU A 224 -13.68 -19.45 -23.36
CA LEU A 224 -12.46 -20.17 -23.81
C LEU A 224 -12.68 -20.97 -25.10
N ASP A 225 -13.86 -21.53 -25.29
CA ASP A 225 -14.26 -22.28 -26.51
C ASP A 225 -14.42 -21.39 -27.74
N GLN A 226 -14.47 -20.07 -27.57
CA GLN A 226 -14.55 -19.08 -28.65
C GLN A 226 -13.23 -18.31 -28.83
N ALA A 227 -12.27 -18.54 -27.96
CA ALA A 227 -10.99 -17.84 -27.95
C ALA A 227 -9.95 -18.53 -28.82
N ASP A 228 -10.12 -18.45 -30.14
CA ASP A 228 -9.27 -19.16 -31.11
C ASP A 228 -7.78 -18.80 -31.04
N ARG A 229 -7.46 -17.62 -30.47
CA ARG A 229 -6.09 -17.15 -30.30
C ARG A 229 -5.54 -17.44 -28.90
N GLY A 230 -6.31 -18.14 -28.06
CA GLY A 230 -5.90 -18.54 -26.72
C GLY A 230 -6.12 -17.47 -25.64
N VAL A 231 -5.30 -17.52 -24.62
CA VAL A 231 -5.44 -16.71 -23.40
C VAL A 231 -4.38 -15.62 -23.36
N VAL A 232 -4.79 -14.40 -22.99
CA VAL A 232 -3.89 -13.30 -22.65
C VAL A 232 -4.11 -12.88 -21.21
N GLY A 233 -3.03 -12.83 -20.42
CA GLY A 233 -3.03 -12.29 -19.06
C GLY A 233 -2.81 -10.79 -19.07
N ILE A 234 -3.62 -10.07 -18.29
CA ILE A 234 -3.45 -8.64 -18.07
C ILE A 234 -3.35 -8.38 -16.55
N PRO A 235 -2.27 -7.75 -16.05
CA PRO A 235 -2.19 -7.40 -14.64
C PRO A 235 -3.09 -6.20 -14.32
N ARG A 236 -3.85 -6.27 -13.22
CA ARG A 236 -4.71 -5.18 -12.72
C ARG A 236 -3.88 -4.17 -11.94
N VAL A 237 -3.12 -3.34 -12.63
CA VAL A 237 -2.11 -2.47 -12.01
C VAL A 237 -1.98 -1.13 -12.73
N LEU A 238 -1.49 -0.12 -12.00
CA LEU A 238 -1.10 1.18 -12.52
C LEU A 238 -2.11 1.75 -13.53
N ASN A 239 -1.69 2.03 -14.76
CA ASN A 239 -2.53 2.63 -15.80
C ASN A 239 -3.62 1.69 -16.36
N MET A 240 -3.67 0.42 -15.97
CA MET A 240 -4.83 -0.42 -16.25
C MET A 240 -6.09 0.09 -15.55
N TYR A 241 -5.96 0.83 -14.46
CA TYR A 241 -7.06 1.55 -13.81
C TYR A 241 -7.62 2.73 -14.63
N GLU A 242 -7.03 3.03 -15.78
CA GLU A 242 -7.53 3.99 -16.77
C GLU A 242 -7.84 3.29 -18.10
N ASN A 243 -6.94 2.43 -18.60
CA ASN A 243 -6.92 1.95 -19.97
C ASN A 243 -7.46 0.52 -20.14
N PHE A 244 -7.84 -0.19 -19.07
CA PHE A 244 -8.35 -1.56 -19.18
C PHE A 244 -9.62 -1.68 -20.04
N PRO A 245 -10.57 -0.72 -20.03
CA PRO A 245 -11.72 -0.75 -20.95
C PRO A 245 -11.31 -0.93 -22.42
N PHE A 246 -10.26 -0.23 -22.85
CA PHE A 246 -9.70 -0.41 -24.19
C PHE A 246 -9.19 -1.84 -24.41
N TRP A 247 -8.35 -2.33 -23.50
CA TRP A 247 -7.70 -3.63 -23.65
C TRP A 247 -8.67 -4.80 -23.59
N ALA A 248 -9.67 -4.74 -22.74
CA ALA A 248 -10.72 -5.75 -22.62
C ALA A 248 -11.45 -5.95 -23.95
N VAL A 249 -11.86 -4.85 -24.59
CA VAL A 249 -12.56 -4.90 -25.88
C VAL A 249 -11.62 -5.24 -27.01
N PHE A 250 -10.41 -4.68 -27.05
CA PHE A 250 -9.40 -4.95 -28.07
C PHE A 250 -9.08 -6.44 -28.17
N PHE A 251 -8.71 -7.07 -27.06
CA PHE A 251 -8.37 -8.50 -27.07
C PHE A 251 -9.58 -9.40 -27.34
N LYS A 252 -10.76 -9.04 -26.80
CA LYS A 252 -12.00 -9.75 -27.10
C LYS A 252 -12.33 -9.74 -28.60
N LYS A 253 -12.17 -8.59 -29.27
CA LYS A 253 -12.36 -8.46 -30.73
C LYS A 253 -11.32 -9.26 -31.52
N LEU A 254 -10.10 -9.34 -31.02
CA LEU A 254 -9.06 -10.21 -31.58
C LEU A 254 -9.21 -11.67 -31.20
N ARG A 255 -10.32 -12.08 -30.56
CA ARG A 255 -10.62 -13.47 -30.19
C ARG A 255 -9.63 -14.09 -29.18
N TYR A 256 -9.12 -13.29 -28.25
CA TYR A 256 -8.43 -13.77 -27.05
C TYR A 256 -9.38 -13.86 -25.86
N HIS A 257 -9.18 -14.85 -25.00
CA HIS A 257 -9.73 -14.85 -23.65
C HIS A 257 -8.84 -14.00 -22.77
N VAL A 258 -9.39 -12.96 -22.13
CA VAL A 258 -8.63 -12.08 -21.21
C VAL A 258 -8.71 -12.64 -19.79
N THR A 259 -7.59 -13.06 -19.25
CA THR A 259 -7.43 -13.38 -17.83
C THR A 259 -6.89 -12.16 -17.11
N LEU A 260 -7.77 -11.45 -16.40
CA LEU A 260 -7.38 -10.31 -15.58
C LEU A 260 -6.94 -10.82 -14.20
N SER A 261 -5.81 -10.33 -13.68
CA SER A 261 -5.40 -10.66 -12.30
C SER A 261 -6.43 -10.14 -11.28
N PRO A 262 -6.55 -10.75 -10.08
CA PRO A 262 -7.60 -10.42 -9.12
C PRO A 262 -7.43 -9.02 -8.53
N GLN A 263 -8.35 -8.62 -7.68
CA GLN A 263 -8.20 -7.43 -6.86
C GLN A 263 -6.93 -7.51 -6.01
N SER A 264 -6.21 -6.39 -5.88
CA SER A 264 -5.01 -6.30 -5.04
C SER A 264 -5.34 -6.61 -3.57
N THR A 265 -4.47 -7.37 -2.96
CA THR A 265 -4.50 -7.70 -1.54
C THR A 265 -3.07 -7.81 -1.02
N ARG A 266 -2.92 -7.81 0.29
CA ARG A 266 -1.62 -8.09 0.92
C ARG A 266 -1.00 -9.41 0.43
N GLN A 267 -1.80 -10.44 0.17
CA GLN A 267 -1.34 -11.72 -0.33
C GLN A 267 -0.78 -11.60 -1.76
N ILE A 268 -1.43 -10.82 -2.62
CA ILE A 268 -0.91 -10.51 -3.97
C ILE A 268 0.44 -9.80 -3.86
N TYR A 269 0.58 -8.80 -2.99
CA TYR A 269 1.87 -8.13 -2.77
C TYR A 269 2.96 -9.13 -2.35
N GLU A 270 2.64 -10.04 -1.42
CA GLU A 270 3.58 -11.03 -0.89
C GLU A 270 4.06 -12.03 -1.94
N LEU A 271 3.24 -12.36 -2.96
CA LEU A 271 3.65 -13.22 -4.07
C LEU A 271 4.82 -12.65 -4.88
N GLY A 272 4.89 -11.32 -5.01
CA GLY A 272 5.92 -10.68 -5.84
C GLY A 272 7.09 -10.07 -5.07
N ILE A 273 7.10 -10.18 -3.73
CA ILE A 273 8.05 -9.44 -2.89
C ILE A 273 9.51 -9.72 -3.22
N GLU A 274 9.83 -10.96 -3.63
CA GLU A 274 11.21 -11.39 -3.90
C GLU A 274 11.78 -10.75 -5.17
N SER A 275 10.95 -10.39 -6.13
CA SER A 275 11.37 -9.79 -7.39
C SER A 275 11.42 -8.25 -7.38
N ILE A 276 10.99 -7.60 -6.28
CA ILE A 276 11.05 -6.13 -6.15
C ILE A 276 12.51 -5.68 -6.02
N PRO A 277 13.06 -4.92 -6.98
CA PRO A 277 14.48 -4.58 -6.99
C PRO A 277 14.85 -3.48 -5.99
N SER A 278 13.92 -2.62 -5.61
CA SER A 278 14.19 -1.48 -4.71
C SER A 278 13.05 -1.19 -3.74
N GLU A 279 13.42 -0.92 -2.49
CA GLU A 279 12.46 -0.46 -1.47
C GLU A 279 11.95 0.98 -1.71
N SER A 280 12.65 1.76 -2.51
CA SER A 280 12.26 3.14 -2.84
C SER A 280 11.14 3.25 -3.87
N GLU A 281 10.76 2.15 -4.52
CA GLU A 281 9.64 2.10 -5.44
C GLU A 281 8.32 2.36 -4.72
N CYS A 282 7.38 3.04 -5.40
CA CYS A 282 6.08 3.30 -4.82
C CYS A 282 5.26 2.01 -4.69
N TYR A 283 4.41 1.95 -3.67
CA TYR A 283 3.62 0.75 -3.37
C TYR A 283 2.75 0.25 -4.55
N PRO A 284 2.09 1.14 -5.34
CA PRO A 284 1.38 0.70 -6.54
C PRO A 284 2.26 -0.02 -7.57
N ALA A 285 3.52 0.37 -7.72
CA ALA A 285 4.47 -0.31 -8.60
C ALA A 285 4.90 -1.66 -8.02
N LYS A 286 5.13 -1.74 -6.71
CA LYS A 286 5.46 -3.02 -6.04
C LYS A 286 4.37 -4.08 -6.20
N LEU A 287 3.09 -3.68 -6.23
CA LEU A 287 1.97 -4.59 -6.47
C LEU A 287 2.05 -5.30 -7.84
N VAL A 288 2.65 -4.66 -8.84
CA VAL A 288 2.78 -5.23 -10.20
C VAL A 288 3.45 -6.59 -10.17
N HIS A 289 4.51 -6.74 -9.38
CA HIS A 289 5.25 -8.00 -9.23
C HIS A 289 4.33 -9.15 -8.82
N GLY A 290 3.52 -8.94 -7.77
CA GLY A 290 2.58 -9.95 -7.30
C GLY A 290 1.48 -10.29 -8.29
N HIS A 291 0.97 -9.32 -9.05
CA HIS A 291 -0.01 -9.56 -10.09
C HIS A 291 0.55 -10.37 -11.25
N ILE A 292 1.80 -10.14 -11.63
CA ILE A 292 2.48 -10.93 -12.66
C ILE A 292 2.75 -12.36 -12.17
N SER A 293 3.31 -12.54 -10.97
CA SER A 293 3.51 -13.89 -10.39
C SER A 293 2.17 -14.64 -10.27
N TRP A 294 1.08 -13.95 -9.88
CA TRP A 294 -0.24 -14.58 -9.85
C TRP A 294 -0.69 -15.11 -11.23
N LEU A 295 -0.54 -14.31 -12.29
CA LEU A 295 -0.89 -14.72 -13.64
C LEU A 295 -0.07 -15.94 -14.09
N ILE A 296 1.22 -15.97 -13.78
CA ILE A 296 2.10 -17.10 -14.06
C ILE A 296 1.62 -18.36 -13.33
N HIS A 297 1.29 -18.25 -12.04
CA HIS A 297 0.77 -19.35 -11.24
C HIS A 297 -0.62 -19.86 -11.68
N GLN A 298 -1.39 -19.04 -12.41
CA GLN A 298 -2.61 -19.52 -13.10
C GLN A 298 -2.30 -20.24 -14.42
N GLY A 299 -1.05 -20.42 -14.79
CA GLY A 299 -0.64 -21.10 -16.03
C GLY A 299 -0.76 -20.25 -17.28
N VAL A 300 -0.91 -18.94 -17.14
CA VAL A 300 -0.98 -18.01 -18.29
C VAL A 300 0.39 -17.93 -18.95
N LYS A 301 0.45 -18.25 -20.25
CA LYS A 301 1.70 -18.28 -21.04
C LYS A 301 1.91 -17.07 -21.93
N PHE A 302 0.92 -16.21 -22.10
CA PHE A 302 1.04 -14.93 -22.78
C PHE A 302 0.52 -13.82 -21.88
N ILE A 303 1.40 -12.90 -21.46
CA ILE A 303 1.07 -11.75 -20.61
C ILE A 303 1.34 -10.46 -21.40
N PHE A 304 0.34 -9.58 -21.42
CA PHE A 304 0.45 -8.28 -22.07
C PHE A 304 0.43 -7.17 -21.01
N TYR A 305 1.51 -6.40 -20.95
CA TYR A 305 1.64 -5.25 -20.06
C TYR A 305 2.46 -4.15 -20.73
N PRO A 306 1.83 -3.21 -21.46
CA PRO A 306 2.54 -2.20 -22.23
C PRO A 306 3.15 -1.09 -21.37
N CYS A 307 4.22 -0.51 -21.86
CA CYS A 307 4.79 0.75 -21.38
C CYS A 307 4.02 1.92 -22.00
N ILE A 308 3.46 2.82 -21.18
CA ILE A 308 2.62 3.94 -21.67
C ILE A 308 3.27 5.28 -21.30
N PRO A 309 4.09 5.88 -22.18
CA PRO A 309 4.69 7.20 -21.92
C PRO A 309 3.69 8.36 -22.02
N TYR A 310 2.70 8.26 -22.90
CA TYR A 310 1.74 9.33 -23.17
C TYR A 310 0.32 8.83 -23.02
N GLU A 311 -0.46 9.57 -22.27
CA GLU A 311 -1.91 9.43 -22.21
C GLU A 311 -2.61 10.39 -23.21
N ARG A 312 -3.94 10.31 -23.27
CA ARG A 312 -4.75 11.24 -24.06
C ARG A 312 -4.57 12.67 -23.53
N ASN A 313 -4.41 13.63 -24.43
CA ASN A 313 -4.32 15.04 -24.03
C ASN A 313 -5.72 15.59 -23.71
N GLU A 314 -6.10 15.55 -22.42
CA GLU A 314 -7.38 16.08 -21.93
C GLU A 314 -7.29 17.58 -21.63
N SER A 315 -6.09 18.12 -21.42
CA SER A 315 -5.83 19.53 -21.12
C SER A 315 -4.87 20.11 -22.15
N PRO A 316 -5.36 20.55 -23.33
CA PRO A 316 -4.49 21.03 -24.44
C PRO A 316 -3.58 22.20 -24.08
N GLU A 317 -3.96 22.98 -23.06
CA GLU A 317 -3.17 24.14 -22.57
C GLU A 317 -2.08 23.71 -21.56
N ALA A 318 -2.04 22.45 -21.13
CA ALA A 318 -0.99 21.92 -20.27
C ALA A 318 0.32 21.76 -21.03
N GLY A 319 1.45 21.79 -20.33
CA GLY A 319 2.77 21.70 -20.95
C GLY A 319 3.05 20.35 -21.62
N ASN A 320 2.43 19.26 -21.17
CA ASN A 320 2.48 17.92 -21.78
C ASN A 320 1.42 16.98 -21.15
N HIS A 321 1.37 15.73 -21.65
CA HIS A 321 0.44 14.68 -21.20
C HIS A 321 1.16 13.34 -20.92
N TYR A 322 2.33 13.44 -20.28
CA TYR A 322 3.12 12.27 -19.87
C TYR A 322 2.46 11.48 -18.74
N ASN A 323 2.82 10.21 -18.67
CA ASN A 323 2.70 9.42 -17.43
C ASN A 323 3.91 9.68 -16.52
N CYS A 324 3.80 9.31 -15.24
CA CYS A 324 4.95 9.31 -14.36
C CYS A 324 5.96 8.23 -14.79
N PRO A 325 7.26 8.37 -14.45
CA PRO A 325 8.30 7.43 -14.86
C PRO A 325 7.98 5.96 -14.54
N MET A 326 7.32 5.70 -13.41
CA MET A 326 6.93 4.34 -13.01
C MET A 326 5.91 3.73 -13.98
N VAL A 327 4.85 4.46 -14.34
CA VAL A 327 3.86 3.98 -15.33
C VAL A 327 4.49 3.84 -16.70
N THR A 328 5.37 4.78 -17.08
CA THR A 328 5.99 4.83 -18.41
C THR A 328 6.80 3.57 -18.72
N SER A 329 7.54 3.01 -17.75
CA SER A 329 8.55 1.99 -18.04
C SER A 329 8.58 0.80 -17.07
N TYR A 330 7.61 0.70 -16.17
CA TYR A 330 7.66 -0.35 -15.14
C TYR A 330 7.55 -1.78 -15.70
N ALA A 331 6.92 -1.94 -16.87
CA ALA A 331 6.88 -3.22 -17.56
C ALA A 331 8.29 -3.71 -17.96
N GLU A 332 9.23 -2.81 -18.28
CA GLU A 332 10.64 -3.17 -18.49
C GLU A 332 11.32 -3.61 -17.19
N ASN A 333 10.97 -2.98 -16.06
CA ASN A 333 11.46 -3.40 -14.76
C ASN A 333 10.99 -4.84 -14.44
N ILE A 334 9.70 -5.13 -14.64
CA ILE A 334 9.14 -6.47 -14.46
C ILE A 334 9.89 -7.50 -15.31
N LYS A 335 10.07 -7.23 -16.59
CA LYS A 335 10.73 -8.13 -17.53
C LYS A 335 12.13 -8.54 -17.10
N ASN A 336 12.85 -7.63 -16.43
CA ASN A 336 14.24 -7.84 -16.03
C ASN A 336 14.41 -8.36 -14.59
N ASN A 337 13.34 -8.38 -13.77
CA ASN A 337 13.44 -8.74 -12.36
C ASN A 337 12.56 -9.91 -11.92
N VAL A 338 11.57 -10.31 -12.74
CA VAL A 338 10.72 -11.48 -12.47
C VAL A 338 11.27 -12.69 -13.19
N GLU A 339 12.11 -13.47 -12.52
CA GLU A 339 12.77 -14.66 -13.08
C GLU A 339 11.77 -15.74 -13.56
N GLU A 340 10.59 -15.79 -12.94
CA GLU A 340 9.50 -16.72 -13.31
C GLU A 340 9.05 -16.54 -14.77
N LEU A 341 9.18 -15.36 -15.36
CA LEU A 341 8.87 -15.13 -16.78
C LEU A 341 9.71 -15.99 -17.69
N GLU A 342 10.99 -16.16 -17.39
CA GLU A 342 11.91 -16.97 -18.16
C GLU A 342 11.79 -18.47 -17.82
N THR A 343 11.81 -18.81 -16.52
CA THR A 343 11.76 -20.20 -16.05
C THR A 343 10.47 -20.91 -16.42
N GLU A 344 9.35 -20.20 -16.45
CA GLU A 344 8.03 -20.72 -16.84
C GLU A 344 7.71 -20.52 -18.31
N HIS A 345 8.69 -20.04 -19.11
CA HIS A 345 8.55 -19.79 -20.55
C HIS A 345 7.30 -18.95 -20.90
N VAL A 346 7.13 -17.82 -20.20
CA VAL A 346 6.02 -16.90 -20.43
C VAL A 346 6.39 -15.90 -21.52
N ASP A 347 5.54 -15.80 -22.52
CA ASP A 347 5.65 -14.75 -23.53
C ASP A 347 5.18 -13.42 -22.93
N PHE A 348 6.12 -12.62 -22.42
CA PHE A 348 5.84 -11.30 -21.83
C PHE A 348 5.99 -10.21 -22.87
N MET A 349 4.87 -9.59 -23.25
CA MET A 349 4.81 -8.54 -24.27
C MET A 349 4.59 -7.17 -23.62
N ASN A 350 5.61 -6.31 -23.69
CA ASN A 350 5.65 -5.01 -23.04
C ASN A 350 6.02 -3.85 -23.99
N PRO A 351 5.29 -3.67 -25.10
CA PRO A 351 5.62 -2.67 -26.10
C PRO A 351 5.40 -1.25 -25.54
N PHE A 352 6.16 -0.29 -26.08
CA PHE A 352 5.89 1.14 -25.84
C PHE A 352 4.73 1.58 -26.72
N MET A 353 3.64 2.01 -26.08
CA MET A 353 2.40 2.46 -26.71
C MET A 353 2.03 3.86 -26.23
N ALA A 354 1.50 4.70 -27.09
CA ALA A 354 1.05 6.05 -26.75
C ALA A 354 -0.46 6.17 -26.97
N PHE A 355 -1.18 6.54 -25.92
CA PHE A 355 -2.63 6.81 -25.96
C PHE A 355 -2.97 8.23 -26.42
N THR A 356 -2.02 8.98 -26.99
CA THR A 356 -2.19 10.37 -27.42
C THR A 356 -3.46 10.57 -28.26
N ASN A 357 -3.69 9.68 -29.22
CA ASN A 357 -4.93 9.59 -29.99
C ASN A 357 -5.07 8.18 -30.61
N GLU A 358 -6.26 7.88 -31.11
CA GLU A 358 -6.60 6.59 -31.69
C GLU A 358 -5.64 6.15 -32.81
N LYS A 359 -5.28 7.08 -33.70
CA LYS A 359 -4.42 6.78 -34.85
C LYS A 359 -3.02 6.33 -34.41
N ILE A 360 -2.38 7.09 -33.49
CA ILE A 360 -1.04 6.78 -32.99
C ILE A 360 -1.03 5.44 -32.27
N LEU A 361 -2.01 5.19 -31.42
CA LEU A 361 -2.14 3.91 -30.73
C LEU A 361 -2.35 2.75 -31.70
N THR A 362 -3.27 2.90 -32.63
CA THR A 362 -3.60 1.88 -33.63
C THR A 362 -2.41 1.55 -34.54
N ASP A 363 -1.69 2.56 -35.02
CA ASP A 363 -0.49 2.32 -35.86
C ASP A 363 0.61 1.59 -35.06
N GLY A 364 0.74 1.87 -33.75
CA GLY A 364 1.61 1.13 -32.84
C GLY A 364 1.19 -0.33 -32.72
N LEU A 365 -0.09 -0.58 -32.47
CA LEU A 365 -0.65 -1.95 -32.33
C LEU A 365 -0.49 -2.75 -33.64
N VAL A 366 -0.76 -2.15 -34.76
CA VAL A 366 -0.55 -2.80 -36.09
C VAL A 366 0.90 -3.26 -36.22
N ARG A 367 1.86 -2.37 -35.95
CA ARG A 367 3.28 -2.70 -36.06
C ARG A 367 3.68 -3.87 -35.17
N GLU A 368 3.21 -3.93 -33.93
CA GLU A 368 3.58 -4.99 -32.98
C GLU A 368 2.85 -6.31 -33.27
N PHE A 369 1.53 -6.27 -33.50
CA PHE A 369 0.71 -7.49 -33.62
C PHE A 369 0.82 -8.14 -34.99
N VAL A 370 0.98 -7.39 -36.08
CA VAL A 370 1.27 -7.97 -37.40
C VAL A 370 2.60 -8.72 -37.35
N LYS A 371 3.64 -8.09 -36.80
CA LYS A 371 4.98 -8.68 -36.74
C LYS A 371 5.01 -9.95 -35.89
N LYS A 372 4.35 -9.95 -34.74
CA LYS A 372 4.45 -11.05 -33.76
C LYS A 372 3.46 -12.17 -34.03
N PHE A 373 2.21 -11.83 -34.32
CA PHE A 373 1.11 -12.80 -34.38
C PHE A 373 0.56 -13.02 -35.81
N GLN A 374 1.05 -12.27 -36.78
CA GLN A 374 0.59 -12.29 -38.15
C GLN A 374 -0.92 -12.02 -38.31
N ILE A 375 -1.50 -11.23 -37.37
CA ILE A 375 -2.89 -10.83 -37.42
C ILE A 375 -3.07 -9.82 -38.56
N PRO A 376 -4.12 -9.94 -39.41
CA PRO A 376 -4.36 -8.96 -40.47
C PRO A 376 -4.53 -7.54 -39.94
N GLU A 377 -3.90 -6.58 -40.58
CA GLU A 377 -3.94 -5.16 -40.21
C GLU A 377 -5.38 -4.64 -40.06
N ALA A 378 -6.27 -5.00 -40.97
CA ALA A 378 -7.67 -4.56 -40.93
C ALA A 378 -8.39 -5.03 -39.64
N GLU A 379 -8.08 -6.25 -39.19
CA GLU A 379 -8.65 -6.80 -37.96
C GLU A 379 -8.13 -6.05 -36.73
N ILE A 380 -6.84 -5.76 -36.69
CA ILE A 380 -6.22 -4.99 -35.58
C ILE A 380 -6.83 -3.59 -35.53
N ARG A 381 -6.96 -2.92 -36.68
CA ARG A 381 -7.57 -1.57 -36.73
C ARG A 381 -9.02 -1.57 -36.27
N MET A 382 -9.79 -2.56 -36.66
CA MET A 382 -11.19 -2.72 -36.23
C MET A 382 -11.30 -2.99 -34.73
N ALA A 383 -10.42 -3.82 -34.18
CA ALA A 383 -10.36 -4.09 -32.76
C ALA A 383 -9.91 -2.86 -31.95
N ALA A 384 -8.93 -2.13 -32.44
CA ALA A 384 -8.43 -0.90 -31.82
C ALA A 384 -9.50 0.20 -31.81
N HIS A 385 -10.23 0.37 -32.92
CA HIS A 385 -11.36 1.31 -32.97
C HIS A 385 -12.43 0.99 -31.92
N ALA A 386 -12.85 -0.27 -31.85
CA ALA A 386 -13.84 -0.69 -30.86
C ALA A 386 -13.34 -0.49 -29.41
N GLY A 387 -12.05 -0.76 -29.14
CA GLY A 387 -11.44 -0.48 -27.84
C GLY A 387 -11.41 1.02 -27.53
N TRP A 388 -11.10 1.84 -28.53
CA TRP A 388 -11.07 3.31 -28.36
C TRP A 388 -12.45 3.88 -28.04
N GLU A 389 -13.49 3.44 -28.75
CA GLU A 389 -14.88 3.83 -28.46
C GLU A 389 -15.27 3.47 -27.03
N GLU A 390 -14.90 2.28 -26.55
CA GLU A 390 -15.17 1.87 -25.17
C GLU A 390 -14.39 2.69 -24.15
N LEU A 391 -13.14 3.05 -24.43
CA LEU A 391 -12.35 3.94 -23.57
C LEU A 391 -13.05 5.31 -23.43
N LEU A 392 -13.56 5.88 -24.54
CA LEU A 392 -14.30 7.13 -24.50
C LEU A 392 -15.64 7.00 -23.78
N ALA A 393 -16.35 5.91 -24.01
CA ALA A 393 -17.61 5.62 -23.32
C ALA A 393 -17.41 5.49 -21.80
N SER A 394 -16.38 4.78 -21.36
CA SER A 394 -16.08 4.64 -19.93
C SER A 394 -15.76 5.99 -19.27
N ARG A 395 -15.08 6.88 -19.98
CA ARG A 395 -14.79 8.23 -19.52
C ARG A 395 -16.07 9.07 -19.39
N SER A 396 -16.91 9.06 -20.42
CA SER A 396 -18.20 9.75 -20.42
C SER A 396 -19.13 9.25 -19.31
N ASP A 397 -19.14 7.94 -19.03
CA ASP A 397 -19.91 7.37 -17.93
C ASP A 397 -19.44 7.92 -16.57
N MET A 398 -18.15 8.09 -16.36
CA MET A 398 -17.62 8.66 -15.11
C MET A 398 -18.02 10.12 -14.94
N GLU A 399 -17.94 10.92 -15.99
CA GLU A 399 -18.36 12.33 -16.00
C GLU A 399 -19.86 12.44 -15.67
N LYS A 400 -20.70 11.69 -16.38
CA LYS A 400 -22.14 11.63 -16.13
C LYS A 400 -22.46 11.18 -14.71
N LYS A 401 -21.76 10.19 -14.19
CA LYS A 401 -21.95 9.70 -12.82
C LYS A 401 -21.56 10.75 -11.78
N GLY A 402 -20.55 11.57 -12.07
CA GLY A 402 -20.19 12.74 -11.28
C GLY A 402 -21.34 13.75 -11.21
N GLU A 403 -21.90 14.14 -12.37
CA GLU A 403 -23.03 15.07 -12.46
C GLU A 403 -24.29 14.54 -11.73
N GLU A 404 -24.63 13.26 -11.90
CA GLU A 404 -25.71 12.59 -11.18
C GLU A 404 -25.48 12.65 -9.65
N THR A 405 -24.25 12.44 -9.20
CA THR A 405 -23.90 12.50 -7.78
C THR A 405 -24.02 13.90 -7.22
N LEU A 406 -23.60 14.92 -7.96
CA LEU A 406 -23.79 16.32 -7.56
C LEU A 406 -25.25 16.72 -7.48
N ALA A 407 -26.06 16.28 -8.43
CA ALA A 407 -27.51 16.48 -8.39
C ALA A 407 -28.15 15.80 -7.15
N TRP A 408 -27.77 14.57 -6.87
CA TRP A 408 -28.19 13.84 -5.68
C TRP A 408 -27.80 14.57 -4.39
N MET A 409 -26.56 15.10 -4.31
CA MET A 409 -26.08 15.86 -3.14
C MET A 409 -26.95 17.09 -2.91
N LYS A 410 -27.30 17.82 -3.97
CA LYS A 410 -28.16 19.01 -3.91
C LYS A 410 -29.58 18.64 -3.44
N GLU A 411 -30.18 17.61 -4.01
CA GLU A 411 -31.53 17.13 -3.65
C GLU A 411 -31.61 16.69 -2.19
N HIS A 412 -30.59 15.99 -1.69
CA HIS A 412 -30.61 15.44 -0.33
C HIS A 412 -29.93 16.34 0.72
N GLY A 413 -29.53 17.57 0.34
CA GLY A 413 -28.83 18.49 1.24
C GLY A 413 -27.53 17.90 1.81
N LYS A 414 -26.81 17.10 1.01
CA LYS A 414 -25.58 16.44 1.42
C LYS A 414 -24.34 17.17 0.87
N ARG A 415 -23.25 17.04 1.58
CA ARG A 415 -21.92 17.47 1.10
C ARG A 415 -21.17 16.27 0.52
N GLY A 416 -20.22 16.54 -0.35
CA GLY A 416 -19.30 15.55 -0.90
C GLY A 416 -17.86 15.97 -0.74
N ILE A 417 -16.99 15.02 -1.00
CA ILE A 417 -15.53 15.19 -1.03
C ILE A 417 -15.04 14.65 -2.36
N VAL A 418 -14.33 15.48 -3.14
CA VAL A 418 -13.53 15.00 -4.26
C VAL A 418 -12.25 14.41 -3.67
N LEU A 419 -12.16 13.10 -3.70
CA LEU A 419 -10.94 12.39 -3.27
C LEU A 419 -10.01 12.30 -4.46
N ALA A 420 -9.16 13.31 -4.61
CA ALA A 420 -8.26 13.46 -5.74
C ALA A 420 -7.08 12.48 -5.67
N GLY A 421 -6.85 11.77 -6.75
CA GLY A 421 -5.79 10.76 -6.84
C GLY A 421 -5.50 10.38 -8.28
N ARG A 422 -4.46 9.58 -8.49
CA ARG A 422 -4.19 8.96 -9.79
C ARG A 422 -5.15 7.78 -9.99
N PRO A 423 -5.39 7.30 -11.23
CA PRO A 423 -6.35 6.23 -11.51
C PRO A 423 -6.20 5.01 -10.61
N TYR A 424 -4.97 4.54 -10.37
CA TYR A 424 -4.69 3.38 -9.54
C TYR A 424 -4.91 3.58 -8.03
N HIS A 425 -5.21 4.81 -7.56
CA HIS A 425 -5.65 5.03 -6.18
C HIS A 425 -7.09 4.52 -5.93
N VAL A 426 -7.78 4.07 -6.97
CA VAL A 426 -9.06 3.36 -6.84
C VAL A 426 -8.88 1.92 -6.34
N ASP A 427 -7.65 1.41 -6.37
CA ASP A 427 -7.33 0.08 -5.83
C ASP A 427 -7.58 0.01 -4.32
N PRO A 428 -8.41 -0.94 -3.85
CA PRO A 428 -8.73 -1.08 -2.44
C PRO A 428 -7.54 -1.34 -1.51
N GLU A 429 -6.49 -1.99 -1.98
CA GLU A 429 -5.25 -2.20 -1.22
C GLU A 429 -4.43 -0.90 -1.12
N ILE A 430 -4.58 0.02 -2.09
CA ILE A 430 -3.87 1.31 -2.10
C ILE A 430 -4.62 2.34 -1.25
N HIS A 431 -5.96 2.47 -1.40
CA HIS A 431 -6.71 3.49 -0.67
C HIS A 431 -7.11 3.07 0.76
N HIS A 432 -6.90 1.82 1.15
CA HIS A 432 -7.10 1.31 2.51
C HIS A 432 -8.49 1.60 3.12
N GLY A 433 -9.55 1.68 2.33
CA GLY A 433 -10.91 1.94 2.79
C GLY A 433 -11.20 3.42 3.13
N ILE A 434 -10.39 4.36 2.66
CA ILE A 434 -10.62 5.80 2.85
C ILE A 434 -11.95 6.26 2.23
N PRO A 435 -12.35 5.88 1.00
CA PRO A 435 -13.62 6.25 0.43
C PRO A 435 -14.82 5.80 1.28
N GLU A 436 -14.78 4.56 1.76
CA GLU A 436 -15.83 4.00 2.63
C GLU A 436 -15.88 4.71 3.99
N LEU A 437 -14.72 5.10 4.51
CA LEU A 437 -14.66 5.89 5.75
C LEU A 437 -15.34 7.25 5.57
N ILE A 438 -15.02 7.97 4.50
CA ILE A 438 -15.63 9.26 4.15
C ILE A 438 -17.16 9.10 4.00
N ALA A 439 -17.61 8.09 3.24
CA ALA A 439 -19.01 7.79 3.07
C ALA A 439 -19.72 7.47 4.40
N SER A 440 -19.02 6.81 5.34
CA SER A 440 -19.57 6.49 6.67
C SER A 440 -19.89 7.74 7.50
N TYR A 441 -19.21 8.85 7.25
CA TYR A 441 -19.51 10.16 7.85
C TYR A 441 -20.65 10.90 7.15
N GLY A 442 -21.23 10.33 6.09
CA GLY A 442 -22.36 10.89 5.38
C GLY A 442 -21.98 11.86 4.25
N PHE A 443 -20.74 11.85 3.80
CA PHE A 443 -20.27 12.61 2.65
C PHE A 443 -20.28 11.73 1.40
N ALA A 444 -20.79 12.25 0.27
CA ALA A 444 -20.59 11.61 -1.01
C ALA A 444 -19.12 11.64 -1.42
N VAL A 445 -18.62 10.58 -2.06
CA VAL A 445 -17.23 10.49 -2.50
C VAL A 445 -17.19 10.55 -4.01
N LEU A 446 -16.53 11.58 -4.54
CA LEU A 446 -16.32 11.77 -5.97
C LEU A 446 -14.86 11.47 -6.33
N THR A 447 -14.63 11.02 -7.56
CA THR A 447 -13.29 10.85 -8.12
C THR A 447 -12.87 12.11 -8.88
N GLU A 448 -11.58 12.28 -9.13
CA GLU A 448 -11.05 13.43 -9.88
C GLU A 448 -11.65 13.53 -11.29
N ASP A 449 -11.76 12.39 -11.98
CA ASP A 449 -12.28 12.31 -13.35
C ASP A 449 -13.79 12.48 -13.45
N SER A 450 -14.51 12.31 -12.36
CA SER A 450 -15.96 12.55 -12.33
C SER A 450 -16.33 14.04 -12.31
N VAL A 451 -15.38 14.94 -12.02
CA VAL A 451 -15.63 16.40 -11.88
C VAL A 451 -14.64 17.30 -12.64
N SER A 452 -13.51 16.76 -13.08
CA SER A 452 -12.45 17.58 -13.72
C SER A 452 -12.92 18.35 -14.95
N HIS A 453 -13.85 17.79 -15.74
CA HIS A 453 -14.44 18.43 -16.91
C HIS A 453 -15.23 19.72 -16.58
N MET A 454 -15.61 19.92 -15.34
CA MET A 454 -16.30 21.10 -14.84
C MET A 454 -15.35 22.14 -14.23
N GLY A 455 -14.14 21.73 -13.91
CA GLY A 455 -13.10 22.61 -13.35
C GLY A 455 -12.42 23.44 -14.43
N LYS A 456 -11.95 24.63 -14.05
CA LYS A 456 -11.23 25.54 -14.95
C LYS A 456 -9.93 26.00 -14.30
N VAL A 457 -8.82 25.68 -14.94
CA VAL A 457 -7.48 26.02 -14.45
C VAL A 457 -6.89 27.17 -15.29
N GLU A 458 -6.51 28.23 -14.62
CA GLU A 458 -5.77 29.32 -15.27
C GLU A 458 -4.29 28.93 -15.45
N ARG A 459 -3.78 29.03 -16.68
CA ARG A 459 -2.40 28.69 -17.02
C ARG A 459 -1.63 29.96 -17.51
N PRO A 460 -0.28 30.05 -17.35
CA PRO A 460 0.61 28.98 -16.87
C PRO A 460 0.57 28.79 -15.35
N LEU A 461 0.75 27.53 -14.92
CA LEU A 461 0.88 27.19 -13.50
C LEU A 461 2.29 27.52 -12.98
N VAL A 462 2.39 27.80 -11.68
CA VAL A 462 3.68 28.00 -10.98
C VAL A 462 4.45 26.68 -10.82
N VAL A 463 3.76 25.55 -10.96
CA VAL A 463 4.30 24.18 -10.85
C VAL A 463 4.38 23.53 -12.22
N THR A 464 5.15 22.43 -12.30
CA THR A 464 5.28 21.65 -13.52
C THR A 464 3.93 21.00 -13.91
N ASP A 465 3.43 21.34 -15.10
CA ASP A 465 2.16 20.88 -15.66
C ASP A 465 2.43 20.00 -16.90
N GLN A 466 3.07 18.84 -16.69
CA GLN A 466 3.51 17.95 -17.76
C GLN A 466 2.89 16.55 -17.70
N TRP A 467 2.31 16.15 -16.56
CA TRP A 467 1.74 14.85 -16.39
C TRP A 467 0.22 14.91 -16.51
N MET A 468 -0.36 14.12 -17.39
CA MET A 468 -1.79 14.13 -17.69
C MET A 468 -2.66 14.03 -16.43
N TYR A 469 -2.38 13.09 -15.55
CA TYR A 469 -3.18 12.94 -14.33
C TYR A 469 -3.05 14.10 -13.35
N HIS A 470 -1.91 14.82 -13.34
CA HIS A 470 -1.77 16.04 -12.53
C HIS A 470 -2.63 17.17 -13.07
N SER A 471 -2.67 17.38 -14.38
CA SER A 471 -3.54 18.37 -15.00
C SER A 471 -5.01 18.12 -14.64
N ARG A 472 -5.45 16.85 -14.70
CA ARG A 472 -6.78 16.42 -14.24
C ARG A 472 -7.01 16.72 -12.76
N LEU A 473 -6.00 16.50 -11.89
CA LEU A 473 -6.09 16.82 -10.45
C LEU A 473 -6.24 18.33 -10.21
N TYR A 474 -5.54 19.16 -10.96
CA TYR A 474 -5.68 20.61 -10.86
C TYR A 474 -7.08 21.09 -11.28
N GLU A 475 -7.62 20.53 -12.36
CA GLU A 475 -8.99 20.79 -12.81
C GLU A 475 -10.02 20.35 -11.75
N ALA A 476 -9.88 19.14 -11.22
CA ALA A 476 -10.74 18.63 -10.15
C ALA A 476 -10.65 19.45 -8.85
N ALA A 477 -9.49 20.05 -8.57
CA ALA A 477 -9.30 20.91 -7.39
C ALA A 477 -9.83 22.32 -7.60
N SER A 478 -9.95 22.79 -8.85
CA SER A 478 -10.50 24.11 -9.19
C SER A 478 -12.03 24.10 -9.25
N PHE A 479 -12.64 22.93 -9.34
CA PHE A 479 -14.09 22.73 -9.30
C PHE A 479 -14.64 22.99 -7.89
#